data_fd9ae1fd1396d01d58a5aa7ccdd16036
#
_entry.id   fd9ae1fd1396d01d58a5aa7ccdd16036
#
_cell.length_a   1.000
_cell.length_b   1.000
_cell.length_c   1.000
_cell.angle_alpha   90.00
_cell.angle_beta   90.00
_cell.angle_gamma   90.00
#
_symmetry.space_group_name_H-M   'P 1'
#
loop_
_entity.id
_entity.type
_entity.pdbx_description
1 polymer ?
#
loop_
_entity_poly.entity_id
_entity_poly.type
_entity_poly.pdbx_seq_one_letter_code
_entity_poly.pdbx_strand_id
1 'polypeptide(L)'
;MDDRYPGIFIPRLNKIQNRLPDVPFVSQWQEVPQDLICNAEDRECTDTTKHCQCFHVVKVPLNALVELVLVDVRPTRNADSDPPGVPPPTHIHHPFHLHGYYFNLVAQQQNPRNVTPSDIFNMVETGDIPLNLYRSPSKDTVGIPINGFVVLRFVADNPGPWFFHCHLGNHAVSKLYF
;
A
#
# COMPACT_ATOMS: atom_id res chain seq x y z
N MET A 1 -13.59 1.68 10.20
CA MET A 1 -13.77 0.60 11.19
C MET A 1 -14.65 -0.46 10.55
N ASP A 2 -14.47 -1.73 10.85
CA ASP A 2 -15.40 -2.75 10.40
C ASP A 2 -16.59 -2.72 11.35
N ASP A 3 -17.81 -2.47 10.83
CA ASP A 3 -19.02 -2.39 11.65
C ASP A 3 -19.34 -3.70 12.39
N ARG A 4 -18.73 -4.81 11.92
CA ARG A 4 -18.86 -6.14 12.55
C ARG A 4 -17.97 -6.31 13.79
N TYR A 5 -16.93 -5.49 13.91
CA TYR A 5 -15.94 -5.55 14.99
C TYR A 5 -15.54 -4.14 15.42
N PRO A 6 -16.34 -3.46 16.24
CA PRO A 6 -16.05 -2.11 16.71
C PRO A 6 -14.73 -2.11 17.48
N GLY A 7 -13.82 -1.25 17.07
CA GLY A 7 -12.48 -1.09 17.68
C GLY A 7 -11.35 -1.88 16.99
N ILE A 8 -11.62 -2.70 15.97
CA ILE A 8 -10.58 -3.33 15.18
C ILE A 8 -10.20 -2.42 14.01
N PHE A 9 -8.91 -2.09 13.94
CA PHE A 9 -8.34 -1.35 12.83
C PHE A 9 -8.02 -2.29 11.68
N ILE A 10 -8.66 -2.09 10.53
CA ILE A 10 -8.39 -2.88 9.32
C ILE A 10 -7.45 -2.09 8.43
N PRO A 11 -6.21 -2.57 8.20
CA PRO A 11 -5.29 -1.92 7.31
C PRO A 11 -5.78 -2.00 5.85
N ARG A 12 -5.58 -0.92 5.11
CA ARG A 12 -5.99 -0.80 3.70
C ARG A 12 -4.85 -0.18 2.89
N LEU A 13 -4.70 -0.67 1.66
CA LEU A 13 -3.81 -0.08 0.66
C LEU A 13 -4.68 0.55 -0.43
N ASN A 14 -4.45 1.84 -0.73
CA ASN A 14 -5.31 2.61 -1.64
C ASN A 14 -6.82 2.55 -1.29
N LYS A 15 -7.14 2.51 0.02
CA LYS A 15 -8.51 2.35 0.56
C LYS A 15 -9.11 0.95 0.32
N ILE A 16 -8.37 0.02 -0.27
CA ILE A 16 -8.79 -1.34 -0.56
C ILE A 16 -8.33 -2.27 0.56
N GLN A 17 -9.25 -3.07 1.07
CA GLN A 17 -8.94 -4.25 1.86
C GLN A 17 -8.79 -5.42 0.90
N ASN A 18 -7.57 -5.95 0.74
CA ASN A 18 -7.36 -7.04 -0.19
C ASN A 18 -8.10 -8.32 0.24
N ARG A 19 -8.71 -9.00 -0.73
CA ARG A 19 -9.37 -10.31 -0.58
C ARG A 19 -8.69 -11.29 -1.51
N LEU A 20 -8.02 -12.30 -0.96
CA LEU A 20 -7.46 -13.38 -1.78
C LEU A 20 -8.57 -14.18 -2.46
N PRO A 21 -8.33 -14.67 -3.68
CA PRO A 21 -9.18 -15.68 -4.30
C PRO A 21 -9.13 -17.00 -3.51
N ASP A 22 -10.17 -17.79 -3.64
CA ASP A 22 -10.27 -19.11 -2.98
C ASP A 22 -9.40 -20.19 -3.63
N VAL A 23 -8.75 -19.85 -4.76
CA VAL A 23 -7.86 -20.71 -5.53
C VAL A 23 -6.44 -20.14 -5.56
N PRO A 24 -5.39 -21.00 -5.70
CA PRO A 24 -4.02 -20.54 -5.83
C PRO A 24 -3.83 -19.70 -7.10
N PHE A 25 -3.64 -18.39 -6.96
CA PHE A 25 -3.59 -17.43 -8.06
C PHE A 25 -2.54 -17.78 -9.13
N VAL A 26 -1.37 -18.25 -8.72
CA VAL A 26 -0.25 -18.52 -9.65
C VAL A 26 -0.55 -19.70 -10.59
N SER A 27 -1.23 -20.75 -10.09
CA SER A 27 -1.50 -21.97 -10.85
C SER A 27 -2.91 -22.05 -11.44
N GLN A 28 -3.85 -21.28 -10.89
CA GLN A 28 -5.28 -21.36 -11.21
C GLN A 28 -5.89 -19.97 -11.48
N TRP A 29 -5.10 -19.05 -12.04
CA TRP A 29 -5.55 -17.66 -12.27
C TRP A 29 -6.79 -17.55 -13.17
N GLN A 30 -7.01 -18.52 -14.06
CA GLN A 30 -8.19 -18.58 -14.93
C GLN A 30 -9.49 -18.87 -14.17
N GLU A 31 -9.37 -19.47 -12.98
CA GLU A 31 -10.51 -19.77 -12.10
C GLU A 31 -10.84 -18.62 -11.15
N VAL A 32 -10.02 -17.56 -11.12
CA VAL A 32 -10.30 -16.37 -10.32
C VAL A 32 -11.46 -15.61 -10.93
N PRO A 33 -12.56 -15.38 -10.17
CA PRO A 33 -13.68 -14.58 -10.65
C PRO A 33 -13.23 -13.16 -11.04
N GLN A 34 -13.61 -12.71 -12.23
CA GLN A 34 -13.19 -11.39 -12.74
C GLN A 34 -13.77 -10.23 -11.91
N ASP A 35 -14.94 -10.41 -11.34
CA ASP A 35 -15.58 -9.46 -10.43
C ASP A 35 -14.88 -9.37 -9.06
N LEU A 36 -14.03 -10.34 -8.73
CA LEU A 36 -13.19 -10.28 -7.54
C LEU A 36 -11.98 -9.36 -7.73
N ILE A 37 -11.49 -9.20 -8.97
CA ILE A 37 -10.28 -8.43 -9.28
C ILE A 37 -10.61 -6.94 -9.36
N CYS A 38 -9.82 -6.10 -8.70
CA CYS A 38 -9.95 -4.66 -8.78
C CYS A 38 -8.60 -3.95 -8.74
N ASN A 39 -8.62 -2.66 -9.02
CA ASN A 39 -7.52 -1.73 -8.83
C ASN A 39 -7.99 -0.46 -8.10
N ALA A 40 -7.08 0.47 -7.82
CA ALA A 40 -7.42 1.70 -7.11
C ALA A 40 -8.29 2.69 -7.92
N GLU A 41 -8.43 2.47 -9.22
CA GLU A 41 -9.19 3.33 -10.14
C GLU A 41 -10.63 2.84 -10.30
N ASP A 42 -10.97 1.64 -9.79
CA ASP A 42 -12.33 1.12 -9.84
C ASP A 42 -13.29 2.03 -9.10
N ARG A 43 -14.41 2.39 -9.76
CA ARG A 43 -15.39 3.31 -9.21
C ARG A 43 -16.00 2.85 -7.89
N GLU A 44 -16.10 1.55 -7.68
CA GLU A 44 -16.59 0.98 -6.42
C GLU A 44 -15.63 1.23 -5.25
N CYS A 45 -14.33 1.27 -5.53
CA CYS A 45 -13.29 1.54 -4.55
C CYS A 45 -13.06 3.02 -4.27
N THR A 46 -13.59 3.92 -5.09
CA THR A 46 -13.54 5.39 -4.87
C THR A 46 -14.65 5.88 -3.94
N ASP A 47 -15.71 5.10 -3.75
CA ASP A 47 -16.77 5.42 -2.80
C ASP A 47 -16.26 5.22 -1.35
N THR A 48 -16.01 6.33 -0.66
CA THR A 48 -15.51 6.33 0.72
C THR A 48 -16.52 5.79 1.73
N THR A 49 -17.80 5.64 1.34
CA THR A 49 -18.87 5.14 2.20
C THR A 49 -18.98 3.61 2.16
N LYS A 50 -18.41 2.97 1.14
CA LYS A 50 -18.42 1.51 0.98
C LYS A 50 -17.08 0.89 1.35
N HIS A 51 -17.12 -0.28 1.98
CA HIS A 51 -15.93 -1.10 2.20
C HIS A 51 -15.55 -1.79 0.90
N CYS A 52 -14.50 -1.31 0.23
CA CYS A 52 -13.95 -1.98 -0.93
C CYS A 52 -13.14 -3.21 -0.50
N GLN A 53 -13.65 -4.40 -0.85
CA GLN A 53 -12.95 -5.68 -0.64
C GLN A 53 -12.85 -6.41 -1.97
N CYS A 54 -11.63 -6.57 -2.47
CA CYS A 54 -11.37 -7.25 -3.72
C CYS A 54 -9.92 -7.79 -3.76
N PHE A 55 -9.62 -8.61 -4.74
CA PHE A 55 -8.26 -8.99 -5.04
C PHE A 55 -7.58 -7.84 -5.79
N HIS A 56 -6.78 -7.07 -5.05
CA HIS A 56 -6.15 -5.87 -5.58
C HIS A 56 -4.97 -6.24 -6.48
N VAL A 57 -5.06 -5.94 -7.76
CA VAL A 57 -4.05 -6.26 -8.76
C VAL A 57 -3.62 -4.99 -9.49
N VAL A 58 -2.31 -4.73 -9.51
CA VAL A 58 -1.69 -3.68 -10.33
C VAL A 58 -0.96 -4.33 -11.50
N LYS A 59 -1.32 -3.97 -12.73
CA LYS A 59 -0.66 -4.47 -13.93
C LYS A 59 0.44 -3.52 -14.35
N VAL A 60 1.63 -4.06 -14.55
CA VAL A 60 2.83 -3.30 -14.94
C VAL A 60 3.36 -3.88 -16.26
N PRO A 61 3.66 -3.05 -17.27
CA PRO A 61 4.28 -3.52 -18.51
C PRO A 61 5.67 -4.14 -18.26
N LEU A 62 5.99 -5.22 -18.98
CA LEU A 62 7.30 -5.83 -18.91
C LEU A 62 8.39 -4.83 -19.34
N ASN A 63 9.49 -4.80 -18.62
CA ASN A 63 10.61 -3.87 -18.76
C ASN A 63 10.28 -2.40 -18.49
N ALA A 64 9.13 -2.09 -17.93
CA ALA A 64 8.84 -0.72 -17.49
C ALA A 64 9.72 -0.34 -16.30
N LEU A 65 10.19 0.91 -16.28
CA LEU A 65 10.71 1.53 -15.07
C LEU A 65 9.51 1.91 -14.19
N VAL A 66 9.43 1.28 -13.04
CA VAL A 66 8.35 1.50 -12.08
C VAL A 66 8.83 2.45 -10.98
N GLU A 67 8.03 3.45 -10.69
CA GLU A 67 8.18 4.27 -9.49
C GLU A 67 6.98 4.06 -8.58
N LEU A 68 7.23 3.65 -7.34
CA LEU A 68 6.22 3.50 -6.32
C LEU A 68 6.42 4.55 -5.24
N VAL A 69 5.39 5.35 -4.99
CA VAL A 69 5.34 6.29 -3.87
C VAL A 69 4.38 5.73 -2.82
N LEU A 70 4.91 5.33 -1.69
CA LEU A 70 4.13 4.79 -0.57
C LEU A 70 4.05 5.82 0.53
N VAL A 71 2.83 6.18 0.91
CA VAL A 71 2.56 7.19 1.93
C VAL A 71 1.80 6.55 3.09
N ASP A 72 2.31 6.73 4.31
CA ASP A 72 1.58 6.38 5.53
C ASP A 72 0.53 7.46 5.82
N VAL A 73 -0.72 7.13 5.52
CA VAL A 73 -1.87 8.02 5.76
C VAL A 73 -2.53 7.64 7.08
N ARG A 74 -2.41 8.52 8.05
CA ARG A 74 -3.09 8.31 9.32
C ARG A 74 -4.57 8.66 9.19
N PRO A 75 -5.45 7.84 9.76
CA PRO A 75 -6.81 8.29 9.98
C PRO A 75 -6.77 9.51 10.93
N THR A 76 -7.37 10.60 10.49
CA THR A 76 -7.65 11.73 11.38
C THR A 76 -8.58 11.22 12.48
N ARG A 77 -8.10 11.20 13.72
CA ARG A 77 -8.97 10.94 14.86
C ARG A 77 -9.91 12.11 15.03
N ASN A 78 -11.19 11.85 14.93
CA ASN A 78 -12.19 12.71 15.52
C ASN A 78 -12.38 12.23 16.97
N ALA A 79 -11.82 12.98 17.92
CA ALA A 79 -11.92 12.65 19.34
C ALA A 79 -13.39 12.43 19.82
N ASP A 80 -14.33 12.98 19.08
CA ASP A 80 -15.77 12.90 19.36
C ASP A 80 -16.45 11.63 18.80
N SER A 81 -15.77 10.90 17.90
CA SER A 81 -16.35 9.71 17.23
C SER A 81 -15.67 8.39 17.59
N ASP A 82 -14.55 8.42 18.29
CA ASP A 82 -13.88 7.21 18.74
C ASP A 82 -14.57 6.67 20.02
N PRO A 83 -14.89 5.37 20.08
CA PRO A 83 -15.46 4.77 21.28
C PRO A 83 -14.52 4.96 22.48
N PRO A 84 -15.04 5.30 23.68
CA PRO A 84 -14.22 5.41 24.87
C PRO A 84 -13.50 4.08 25.16
N GLY A 85 -12.19 4.14 25.45
CA GLY A 85 -11.40 2.97 25.82
C GLY A 85 -10.72 2.24 24.65
N VAL A 86 -10.90 2.67 23.41
CA VAL A 86 -10.09 2.17 22.29
C VAL A 86 -8.72 2.84 22.33
N PRO A 87 -7.62 2.07 22.51
CA PRO A 87 -6.30 2.67 22.50
C PRO A 87 -6.01 3.32 21.12
N PRO A 88 -5.23 4.40 21.08
CA PRO A 88 -4.80 4.96 19.81
C PRO A 88 -4.12 3.89 18.96
N PRO A 89 -4.33 3.89 17.63
CA PRO A 89 -3.60 2.98 16.76
C PRO A 89 -2.12 3.11 17.08
N THR A 90 -1.48 1.99 17.39
CA THR A 90 -0.05 1.95 17.70
C THR A 90 0.69 2.46 16.48
N HIS A 91 1.48 3.51 16.69
CA HIS A 91 2.33 4.08 15.63
C HIS A 91 3.48 3.11 15.36
N ILE A 92 3.33 2.31 14.32
CA ILE A 92 4.35 1.35 13.90
C ILE A 92 4.80 1.68 12.47
N HIS A 93 6.07 1.47 12.22
CA HIS A 93 6.59 1.47 10.86
C HIS A 93 6.01 0.29 10.09
N HIS A 94 5.60 0.52 8.86
CA HIS A 94 5.09 -0.51 7.97
C HIS A 94 6.22 -1.04 7.09
N PRO A 95 6.81 -2.23 7.38
CA PRO A 95 7.78 -2.84 6.48
C PRO A 95 7.04 -3.42 5.28
N PHE A 96 7.25 -2.86 4.09
CA PHE A 96 6.71 -3.36 2.83
C PHE A 96 7.75 -4.18 2.10
N HIS A 97 7.35 -5.37 1.67
CA HIS A 97 8.18 -6.32 0.94
C HIS A 97 7.60 -6.60 -0.45
N LEU A 98 8.47 -6.60 -1.47
CA LEU A 98 8.15 -6.98 -2.83
C LEU A 98 8.82 -8.29 -3.18
N HIS A 99 8.02 -9.31 -3.46
CA HIS A 99 8.52 -10.60 -3.92
C HIS A 99 9.11 -10.48 -5.33
N GLY A 100 10.13 -11.28 -5.62
CA GLY A 100 10.70 -11.43 -6.96
C GLY A 100 11.53 -10.25 -7.47
N TYR A 101 11.68 -9.19 -6.70
CA TYR A 101 12.39 -7.97 -7.08
C TYR A 101 13.26 -7.40 -5.96
N TYR A 102 14.30 -6.69 -6.38
CA TYR A 102 14.94 -5.66 -5.59
C TYR A 102 14.57 -4.30 -6.16
N PHE A 103 14.31 -3.34 -5.30
CA PHE A 103 14.05 -1.95 -5.66
C PHE A 103 15.10 -1.02 -5.05
N ASN A 104 15.32 0.11 -5.69
CA ASN A 104 16.16 1.17 -5.18
C ASN A 104 15.31 2.12 -4.32
N LEU A 105 15.73 2.34 -3.07
CA LEU A 105 15.12 3.35 -2.19
C LEU A 105 15.69 4.72 -2.56
N VAL A 106 14.93 5.52 -3.31
CA VAL A 106 15.39 6.81 -3.85
C VAL A 106 14.98 8.00 -2.98
N ALA A 107 13.94 7.89 -2.17
CA ALA A 107 13.63 8.85 -1.12
C ALA A 107 12.92 8.18 0.06
N GLN A 108 13.14 8.71 1.26
CA GLN A 108 12.46 8.32 2.50
C GLN A 108 12.42 9.52 3.43
N GLN A 109 11.22 9.98 3.79
CA GLN A 109 11.05 11.16 4.64
C GLN A 109 9.85 11.01 5.56
N GLN A 110 9.89 11.69 6.70
CA GLN A 110 8.68 11.96 7.48
C GLN A 110 7.90 13.10 6.84
N ASN A 111 6.57 13.10 7.04
CA ASN A 111 5.67 14.16 6.57
C ASN A 111 5.21 15.03 7.76
N PRO A 112 6.07 15.91 8.30
CA PRO A 112 5.75 16.70 9.50
C PRO A 112 4.65 17.74 9.28
N ARG A 113 4.33 18.05 8.02
CA ARG A 113 3.38 19.10 7.65
C ARG A 113 1.98 18.58 7.32
N ASN A 114 1.71 17.28 7.48
CA ASN A 114 0.46 16.64 7.08
C ASN A 114 0.05 16.94 5.63
N VAL A 115 1.04 17.00 4.73
CA VAL A 115 0.81 17.15 3.30
C VAL A 115 0.04 15.94 2.78
N THR A 116 -0.92 16.15 1.89
CA THR A 116 -1.74 15.05 1.39
C THR A 116 -0.92 14.09 0.51
N PRO A 117 -1.35 12.82 0.33
CA PRO A 117 -0.69 11.92 -0.61
C PRO A 117 -0.57 12.51 -2.02
N SER A 118 -1.62 13.21 -2.51
CA SER A 118 -1.61 13.86 -3.82
C SER A 118 -0.53 14.94 -3.92
N ASP A 119 -0.33 15.72 -2.85
CA ASP A 119 0.73 16.74 -2.82
C ASP A 119 2.11 16.07 -2.87
N ILE A 120 2.30 14.94 -2.14
CA ILE A 120 3.56 14.19 -2.16
C ILE A 120 3.85 13.67 -3.57
N PHE A 121 2.85 13.11 -4.26
CA PHE A 121 3.00 12.68 -5.67
C PHE A 121 3.42 13.85 -6.55
N ASN A 122 2.74 14.99 -6.46
CA ASN A 122 3.08 16.19 -7.23
C ASN A 122 4.51 16.66 -6.91
N MET A 123 4.92 16.67 -5.64
CA MET A 123 6.27 17.08 -5.25
C MET A 123 7.36 16.12 -5.75
N VAL A 124 7.05 14.84 -5.91
CA VAL A 124 7.97 13.89 -6.55
C VAL A 124 8.08 14.18 -8.05
N GLU A 125 6.94 14.39 -8.73
CA GLU A 125 6.89 14.68 -10.17
C GLU A 125 7.56 16.02 -10.54
N THR A 126 7.37 17.05 -9.73
CA THR A 126 7.98 18.37 -9.94
C THR A 126 9.44 18.46 -9.52
N GLY A 127 9.95 17.44 -8.81
CA GLY A 127 11.33 17.42 -8.30
C GLY A 127 11.54 18.22 -7.01
N ASP A 128 10.47 18.64 -6.35
CA ASP A 128 10.53 19.33 -5.04
C ASP A 128 11.01 18.38 -3.93
N ILE A 129 10.80 17.07 -4.12
CA ILE A 129 11.40 16.02 -3.30
C ILE A 129 12.68 15.55 -3.98
N PRO A 130 13.88 15.78 -3.39
CA PRO A 130 15.13 15.32 -3.96
C PRO A 130 15.22 13.80 -3.94
N LEU A 131 15.43 13.19 -5.10
CA LEU A 131 15.63 11.77 -5.24
C LEU A 131 17.11 11.40 -5.28
N ASN A 132 17.55 10.46 -4.47
CA ASN A 132 18.88 9.88 -4.54
C ASN A 132 18.93 8.85 -5.69
N LEU A 133 19.22 9.32 -6.89
CA LEU A 133 19.34 8.46 -8.08
C LEU A 133 20.74 7.85 -8.25
N TYR A 134 21.70 8.30 -7.44
CA TYR A 134 23.06 7.81 -7.47
C TYR A 134 23.40 7.10 -6.18
N ARG A 135 23.78 5.81 -6.27
CA ARG A 135 24.07 4.95 -5.10
C ARG A 135 22.93 4.79 -4.12
N SER A 136 21.68 4.81 -4.60
CA SER A 136 20.54 4.45 -3.77
C SER A 136 20.65 3.01 -3.26
N PRO A 137 20.31 2.73 -2.00
CA PRO A 137 20.36 1.37 -1.47
C PRO A 137 19.36 0.47 -2.20
N SER A 138 19.81 -0.72 -2.60
CA SER A 138 18.96 -1.76 -3.18
C SER A 138 18.43 -2.64 -2.05
N LYS A 139 17.13 -2.88 -2.05
CA LYS A 139 16.39 -3.61 -1.00
C LYS A 139 15.22 -4.37 -1.62
N ASP A 140 14.77 -5.40 -0.93
CA ASP A 140 13.49 -6.08 -1.20
C ASP A 140 12.41 -5.72 -0.17
N THR A 141 12.82 -5.08 0.92
CA THR A 141 11.96 -4.67 2.03
C THR A 141 12.32 -3.27 2.49
N VAL A 142 11.32 -2.42 2.71
CA VAL A 142 11.49 -1.04 3.18
C VAL A 142 10.49 -0.70 4.28
N GLY A 143 10.96 -0.03 5.34
CA GLY A 143 10.06 0.54 6.36
C GLY A 143 9.50 1.89 5.90
N ILE A 144 8.18 2.04 5.82
CA ILE A 144 7.57 3.35 5.65
C ILE A 144 7.61 4.08 7.00
N PRO A 145 8.20 5.29 7.08
CA PRO A 145 8.21 6.05 8.32
C PRO A 145 6.78 6.38 8.77
N ILE A 146 6.59 6.38 10.08
CA ILE A 146 5.34 6.85 10.68
C ILE A 146 5.02 8.26 10.20
N ASN A 147 3.81 8.46 9.64
CA ASN A 147 3.41 9.73 9.03
C ASN A 147 4.46 10.22 8.02
N GLY A 148 4.88 9.33 7.14
CA GLY A 148 5.93 9.62 6.17
C GLY A 148 5.68 8.92 4.84
N PHE A 149 6.69 8.93 4.00
CA PHE A 149 6.62 8.28 2.70
C PHE A 149 7.98 7.71 2.28
N VAL A 150 7.93 6.82 1.32
CA VAL A 150 9.09 6.31 0.59
C VAL A 150 8.84 6.37 -0.91
N VAL A 151 9.89 6.59 -1.68
CA VAL A 151 9.89 6.49 -3.14
C VAL A 151 10.84 5.37 -3.54
N LEU A 152 10.32 4.39 -4.26
CA LEU A 152 11.01 3.19 -4.70
C LEU A 152 11.05 3.14 -6.22
N ARG A 153 12.16 2.70 -6.80
CA ARG A 153 12.29 2.46 -8.25
C ARG A 153 12.84 1.08 -8.55
N PHE A 154 12.27 0.40 -9.53
CA PHE A 154 12.77 -0.86 -10.07
C PHE A 154 12.38 -1.02 -11.55
N VAL A 155 13.03 -1.94 -12.24
CA VAL A 155 12.64 -2.34 -13.59
C VAL A 155 11.80 -3.61 -13.48
N ALA A 156 10.63 -3.64 -14.11
CA ALA A 156 9.73 -4.79 -14.10
C ALA A 156 10.19 -5.86 -15.12
N ASP A 157 11.38 -6.44 -14.92
CA ASP A 157 12.05 -7.36 -15.84
C ASP A 157 11.82 -8.86 -15.51
N ASN A 158 11.13 -9.14 -14.43
CA ASN A 158 10.79 -10.50 -14.00
C ASN A 158 9.27 -10.75 -14.17
N PRO A 159 8.82 -11.38 -15.28
CA PRO A 159 7.39 -11.54 -15.55
C PRO A 159 6.75 -12.53 -14.58
N GLY A 160 5.52 -12.25 -14.18
CA GLY A 160 4.71 -13.08 -13.28
C GLY A 160 3.94 -12.26 -12.25
N PRO A 161 3.09 -12.90 -11.45
CA PRO A 161 2.43 -12.27 -10.32
C PRO A 161 3.35 -12.25 -9.11
N TRP A 162 3.56 -11.08 -8.52
CA TRP A 162 4.44 -10.88 -7.38
C TRP A 162 3.69 -10.20 -6.25
N PHE A 163 3.77 -10.75 -5.05
CA PHE A 163 3.20 -10.11 -3.87
C PHE A 163 3.98 -8.87 -3.48
N PHE A 164 3.24 -7.80 -3.23
CA PHE A 164 3.74 -6.62 -2.56
C PHE A 164 2.91 -6.39 -1.29
N HIS A 165 3.51 -6.51 -0.11
CA HIS A 165 2.74 -6.56 1.13
C HIS A 165 3.49 -5.97 2.33
N CYS A 166 2.71 -5.54 3.33
CA CYS A 166 3.26 -5.25 4.64
C CYS A 166 3.66 -6.55 5.36
N HIS A 167 4.89 -6.62 5.85
CA HIS A 167 5.46 -7.82 6.48
C HIS A 167 5.16 -7.93 8.00
N LEU A 168 4.34 -7.04 8.56
CA LEU A 168 3.83 -7.21 9.93
C LEU A 168 2.82 -8.35 9.96
N GLY A 169 3.04 -9.33 10.87
CA GLY A 169 2.22 -10.53 10.95
C GLY A 169 0.72 -10.23 11.06
N ASN A 170 0.32 -9.29 11.92
CA ASN A 170 -1.07 -8.87 12.06
C ASN A 170 -1.65 -8.23 10.80
N HIS A 171 -0.82 -7.50 10.03
CA HIS A 171 -1.26 -6.87 8.77
C HIS A 171 -1.31 -7.86 7.62
N ALA A 172 -0.39 -8.82 7.57
CA ALA A 172 -0.42 -9.90 6.59
C ALA A 172 -1.69 -10.76 6.76
N VAL A 173 -2.05 -11.11 8.01
CA VAL A 173 -3.30 -11.83 8.31
C VAL A 173 -4.53 -10.95 8.04
N SER A 174 -4.45 -9.64 8.28
CA SER A 174 -5.53 -8.66 8.06
C SER A 174 -5.61 -8.17 6.61
N LYS A 175 -4.82 -8.74 5.70
CA LYS A 175 -4.91 -8.54 4.24
C LYS A 175 -4.41 -7.19 3.72
N LEU A 176 -3.27 -6.69 4.25
CA LEU A 176 -2.56 -5.53 3.69
C LEU A 176 -1.51 -5.98 2.65
N TYR A 177 -1.96 -6.39 1.49
CA TYR A 177 -1.13 -6.80 0.34
C TYR A 177 -1.86 -6.58 -1.00
N PHE A 178 -1.11 -6.57 -2.10
CA PHE A 178 -1.58 -6.73 -3.48
C PHE A 178 -0.96 -7.94 -4.13
#